data_baf331651521004c15e39fc3524a1910
#
_entry.id   baf331651521004c15e39fc3524a1910
#
_cell.length_a   1.000
_cell.length_b   1.000
_cell.length_c   1.000
_cell.angle_alpha   90.00
_cell.angle_beta   90.00
_cell.angle_gamma   90.00
#
_symmetry.space_group_name_H-M   'P 1'
#
loop_
_entity.id
_entity.type
_entity.pdbx_description
1 polymer ?
#
loop_
_entity_poly.entity_id
_entity_poly.type
_entity_poly.pdbx_seq_one_letter_code
_entity_poly.pdbx_strand_id
1 'polypeptide(L)'
;RRIMQAKRAIRKALEIQRDGKGYAFVELISPCPTNMGLDSVKAALFCVEQMEKEFPLGCLRDESATACARPPLSEASAVDDFFRDMEQHQAPMAEVDDGLQELRLKFTGSGGQGILSLGICVAEAARLEKRFTTWFPTYGPEQRGGSAACSVVISGHPIGSPSVDQPNVLVCMNQPSYERFVKDVKPGGTVIVDATVPLTVAAPEGVRVISMPAIDLSIKMGVPKAANTMMLAALAKLGVTGLNNESLTTALDASFKGKPALVEKNRLLLREAETWMDENLKL
;
A
#
# COMPACT_ATOMS: atom_id res chain seq x y z
N ARG A 1 21.59 -30.66 11.08
CA ARG A 1 22.02 -30.18 12.42
C ARG A 1 21.50 -28.76 12.71
N ARG A 2 21.53 -27.84 11.78
CA ARG A 2 21.20 -26.41 12.00
C ARG A 2 19.71 -26.17 12.24
N ILE A 3 18.81 -26.91 11.59
CA ILE A 3 17.36 -26.86 11.85
C ILE A 3 17.05 -27.19 13.31
N MET A 4 17.79 -28.14 13.90
CA MET A 4 17.60 -28.51 15.32
C MET A 4 18.14 -27.44 16.28
N GLN A 5 19.16 -26.68 15.86
CA GLN A 5 19.62 -25.50 16.62
C GLN A 5 18.60 -24.38 16.60
N ALA A 6 18.05 -24.05 15.41
CA ALA A 6 16.99 -23.07 15.24
C ALA A 6 15.76 -23.43 16.10
N LYS A 7 15.31 -24.69 16.05
CA LYS A 7 14.20 -25.18 16.87
C LYS A 7 14.44 -25.00 18.35
N ARG A 8 15.66 -25.26 18.84
CA ARG A 8 16.03 -25.08 20.25
C ARG A 8 16.05 -23.60 20.64
N ALA A 9 16.58 -22.72 19.79
CA ALA A 9 16.60 -21.29 20.03
C ALA A 9 15.17 -20.71 20.10
N ILE A 10 14.30 -21.10 19.16
CA ILE A 10 12.89 -20.68 19.16
C ILE A 10 12.18 -21.17 20.43
N ARG A 11 12.36 -22.44 20.79
CA ARG A 11 11.76 -23.00 22.00
C ARG A 11 12.19 -22.24 23.26
N LYS A 12 13.50 -21.98 23.39
CA LYS A 12 14.03 -21.22 24.52
C LYS A 12 13.46 -19.82 24.59
N ALA A 13 13.34 -19.14 23.45
CA ALA A 13 12.75 -17.81 23.37
C ALA A 13 11.28 -17.82 23.85
N LEU A 14 10.51 -18.82 23.42
CA LEU A 14 9.11 -18.99 23.88
C LEU A 14 9.02 -19.30 25.38
N GLU A 15 9.90 -20.11 25.91
CA GLU A 15 9.97 -20.42 27.35
C GLU A 15 10.30 -19.18 28.18
N ILE A 16 11.21 -18.33 27.72
CA ILE A 16 11.53 -17.04 28.38
C ILE A 16 10.29 -16.14 28.40
N GLN A 17 9.54 -16.06 27.29
CA GLN A 17 8.29 -15.28 27.21
C GLN A 17 7.21 -15.84 28.12
N ARG A 18 6.97 -17.16 28.07
CA ARG A 18 5.97 -17.85 28.90
C ARG A 18 6.25 -17.63 30.41
N ASP A 19 7.50 -17.67 30.79
CA ASP A 19 7.92 -17.56 32.20
C ASP A 19 8.04 -16.09 32.65
N GLY A 20 7.66 -15.12 31.80
CA GLY A 20 7.66 -13.68 32.10
C GLY A 20 9.05 -13.09 32.32
N LYS A 21 10.10 -13.77 31.85
CA LYS A 21 11.51 -13.40 32.09
C LYS A 21 12.03 -12.27 31.18
N GLY A 22 11.17 -11.70 30.33
CA GLY A 22 11.51 -10.56 29.48
C GLY A 22 11.33 -10.84 28.00
N TYR A 23 11.85 -9.93 27.16
CA TYR A 23 11.80 -10.03 25.71
C TYR A 23 12.86 -11.01 25.21
N ALA A 24 12.51 -11.83 24.22
CA ALA A 24 13.44 -12.70 23.53
C ALA A 24 13.35 -12.47 22.00
N PHE A 25 14.49 -12.39 21.35
CA PHE A 25 14.62 -12.19 19.89
C PHE A 25 15.38 -13.36 19.29
N VAL A 26 14.88 -13.91 18.19
CA VAL A 26 15.55 -14.97 17.42
C VAL A 26 15.59 -14.56 15.97
N GLU A 27 16.79 -14.44 15.41
CA GLU A 27 17.00 -14.20 13.98
C GLU A 27 17.40 -15.51 13.30
N LEU A 28 16.78 -15.78 12.15
CA LEU A 28 17.06 -16.98 11.35
C LEU A 28 17.63 -16.55 10.00
N ILE A 29 18.86 -16.96 9.72
CA ILE A 29 19.46 -16.82 8.40
C ILE A 29 18.76 -17.84 7.48
N SER A 30 18.09 -17.32 6.45
CA SER A 30 17.35 -18.13 5.47
C SER A 30 17.70 -17.70 4.04
N PRO A 31 17.94 -18.65 3.13
CA PRO A 31 18.14 -18.30 1.73
C PRO A 31 16.83 -17.84 1.09
N CYS A 32 16.95 -16.83 0.23
CA CYS A 32 15.86 -16.42 -0.67
C CYS A 32 16.29 -16.69 -2.13
N PRO A 33 15.99 -17.86 -2.71
CA PRO A 33 16.42 -18.24 -4.06
C PRO A 33 16.02 -17.21 -5.12
N THR A 34 14.80 -16.67 -5.02
CA THR A 34 14.27 -15.66 -5.94
C THR A 34 15.09 -14.37 -5.94
N ASN A 35 15.39 -13.85 -4.75
CA ASN A 35 16.16 -12.60 -4.61
C ASN A 35 17.64 -12.80 -4.96
N MET A 36 18.19 -13.98 -4.68
CA MET A 36 19.57 -14.32 -4.96
C MET A 36 19.80 -14.72 -6.41
N GLY A 37 18.75 -15.08 -7.18
CA GLY A 37 18.85 -15.64 -8.52
C GLY A 37 19.57 -17.00 -8.56
N LEU A 38 19.55 -17.73 -7.45
CA LEU A 38 20.22 -19.02 -7.28
C LEU A 38 19.20 -20.16 -7.19
N ASP A 39 19.61 -21.36 -7.56
CA ASP A 39 18.84 -22.55 -7.20
C ASP A 39 18.89 -22.80 -5.68
N SER A 40 17.95 -23.58 -5.16
CA SER A 40 17.78 -23.81 -3.72
C SER A 40 19.02 -24.41 -3.04
N VAL A 41 19.79 -25.23 -3.74
CA VAL A 41 21.02 -25.85 -3.21
C VAL A 41 22.13 -24.82 -3.12
N LYS A 42 22.37 -24.05 -4.18
CA LYS A 42 23.36 -22.98 -4.19
C LYS A 42 23.03 -21.87 -3.19
N ALA A 43 21.75 -21.51 -3.05
CA ALA A 43 21.30 -20.53 -2.06
C ALA A 43 21.55 -21.02 -0.63
N ALA A 44 21.31 -22.30 -0.35
CA ALA A 44 21.63 -22.90 0.94
C ALA A 44 23.14 -22.94 1.23
N LEU A 45 23.96 -23.26 0.22
CA LEU A 45 25.43 -23.23 0.35
C LEU A 45 25.94 -21.80 0.59
N PHE A 46 25.40 -20.81 -0.10
CA PHE A 46 25.71 -19.40 0.12
C PHE A 46 25.48 -18.96 1.57
N CYS A 47 24.37 -19.38 2.18
CA CYS A 47 24.14 -19.12 3.60
C CYS A 47 25.23 -19.70 4.48
N VAL A 48 25.69 -20.91 4.19
CA VAL A 48 26.72 -21.60 4.97
C VAL A 48 28.11 -20.98 4.78
N GLU A 49 28.46 -20.70 3.53
CA GLU A 49 29.84 -20.34 3.16
C GLU A 49 30.13 -18.84 3.26
N GLN A 50 29.09 -18.02 3.09
CA GLN A 50 29.22 -16.57 3.06
C GLN A 50 28.50 -15.91 4.24
N MET A 51 27.17 -16.13 4.37
CA MET A 51 26.39 -15.39 5.37
C MET A 51 26.77 -15.72 6.81
N GLU A 52 27.13 -16.96 7.12
CA GLU A 52 27.57 -17.31 8.48
C GLU A 52 28.89 -16.68 8.91
N LYS A 53 29.72 -16.23 7.99
CA LYS A 53 30.92 -15.48 8.31
C LYS A 53 30.61 -14.07 8.77
N GLU A 54 29.63 -13.44 8.14
CA GLU A 54 29.17 -12.09 8.47
C GLU A 54 28.22 -12.08 9.66
N PHE A 55 27.40 -13.13 9.78
CA PHE A 55 26.39 -13.30 10.83
C PHE A 55 26.66 -14.60 11.62
N PRO A 56 27.62 -14.61 12.54
CA PRO A 56 27.98 -15.80 13.31
C PRO A 56 26.78 -16.37 14.07
N LEU A 57 26.56 -17.70 13.93
CA LEU A 57 25.49 -18.38 14.63
C LEU A 57 25.81 -18.57 16.11
N GLY A 58 24.85 -18.31 16.97
CA GLY A 58 25.00 -18.53 18.41
C GLY A 58 23.98 -17.77 19.24
N CYS A 59 24.13 -17.84 20.54
CA CYS A 59 23.42 -17.00 21.47
C CYS A 59 24.26 -15.77 21.79
N LEU A 60 23.86 -14.61 21.31
CA LEU A 60 24.60 -13.35 21.47
C LEU A 60 24.46 -12.80 22.90
N ARG A 61 23.31 -13.00 23.51
CA ARG A 61 22.98 -12.54 24.87
C ARG A 61 21.94 -13.46 25.51
N ASP A 62 22.18 -13.88 26.73
CA ASP A 62 21.24 -14.67 27.52
C ASP A 62 21.32 -14.27 29.00
N GLU A 63 20.35 -13.54 29.45
CA GLU A 63 20.18 -13.12 30.84
C GLU A 63 19.02 -13.80 31.55
N SER A 64 18.42 -14.82 30.90
CA SER A 64 17.21 -15.50 31.40
C SER A 64 17.39 -16.19 32.76
N ALA A 65 18.62 -16.50 33.15
CA ALA A 65 18.92 -17.11 34.46
C ALA A 65 18.82 -16.10 35.61
N THR A 66 19.12 -14.83 35.36
CA THR A 66 19.11 -13.75 36.36
C THR A 66 17.88 -12.84 36.26
N ALA A 67 17.10 -12.98 35.22
CA ALA A 67 15.91 -12.16 34.99
C ALA A 67 14.81 -12.49 36.03
N CYS A 68 14.35 -11.46 36.72
CA CYS A 68 13.14 -11.55 37.56
C CYS A 68 11.90 -11.64 36.67
N ALA A 69 10.93 -12.42 37.08
CA ALA A 69 9.62 -12.43 36.42
C ALA A 69 9.02 -11.02 36.45
N ARG A 70 8.48 -10.57 35.33
CA ARG A 70 7.75 -9.30 35.29
C ARG A 70 6.58 -9.38 36.27
N PRO A 71 6.34 -8.33 37.06
CA PRO A 71 5.10 -8.24 37.79
C PRO A 71 3.93 -8.33 36.81
N PRO A 72 2.80 -8.96 37.16
CA PRO A 72 1.64 -8.95 36.31
C PRO A 72 1.28 -7.49 35.99
N LEU A 73 0.98 -7.23 34.72
CA LEU A 73 0.42 -5.93 34.32
C LEU A 73 -0.79 -5.68 35.22
N SER A 74 -0.81 -4.53 35.88
CA SER A 74 -1.99 -4.11 36.64
C SER A 74 -3.18 -4.16 35.68
N GLU A 75 -4.24 -4.86 36.10
CA GLU A 75 -5.42 -5.06 35.27
C GLU A 75 -5.94 -3.73 34.72
N ALA A 76 -6.27 -3.73 33.46
CA ALA A 76 -7.10 -2.78 32.74
C ALA A 76 -6.57 -1.34 32.52
N SER A 77 -5.90 -0.69 33.48
CA SER A 77 -5.65 0.75 33.38
C SER A 77 -4.76 1.17 32.19
N ALA A 78 -3.73 0.40 31.86
CA ALA A 78 -2.77 0.81 30.84
C ALA A 78 -3.31 0.71 29.39
N VAL A 79 -4.17 -0.29 29.14
CA VAL A 79 -4.76 -0.47 27.80
C VAL A 79 -5.94 0.49 27.61
N ASP A 80 -6.80 0.60 28.60
CA ASP A 80 -7.93 1.53 28.57
C ASP A 80 -7.48 2.99 28.61
N ASP A 81 -6.42 3.32 29.35
CA ASP A 81 -5.82 4.65 29.36
C ASP A 81 -5.15 4.97 28.02
N PHE A 82 -4.49 3.98 27.40
CA PHE A 82 -3.91 4.14 26.06
C PHE A 82 -5.00 4.42 25.00
N PHE A 83 -6.10 3.65 25.01
CA PHE A 83 -7.21 3.91 24.09
C PHE A 83 -7.93 5.22 24.38
N ARG A 84 -8.11 5.56 25.67
CA ARG A 84 -8.69 6.85 26.08
C ARG A 84 -7.82 8.03 25.67
N ASP A 85 -6.50 7.91 25.75
CA ASP A 85 -5.53 8.91 25.29
C ASP A 85 -5.56 9.05 23.76
N MET A 86 -5.69 7.94 23.03
CA MET A 86 -5.92 7.94 21.58
C MET A 86 -7.25 8.61 21.20
N GLU A 87 -8.33 8.35 21.92
CA GLU A 87 -9.63 8.98 21.69
C GLU A 87 -9.60 10.48 21.95
N GLN A 88 -8.90 10.95 22.98
CA GLN A 88 -8.75 12.37 23.29
C GLN A 88 -7.91 13.13 22.24
N HIS A 89 -7.01 12.46 21.54
CA HIS A 89 -6.17 13.05 20.49
C HIS A 89 -6.75 12.89 19.08
N GLN A 90 -7.79 12.08 18.91
CA GLN A 90 -8.57 12.08 17.68
C GLN A 90 -9.52 13.29 17.70
N ALA A 91 -9.25 14.27 16.84
CA ALA A 91 -10.28 15.27 16.54
C ALA A 91 -11.55 14.51 16.14
N PRO A 92 -12.70 14.79 16.76
CA PRO A 92 -13.94 14.12 16.40
C PRO A 92 -14.15 14.28 14.90
N MET A 93 -14.05 13.18 14.17
CA MET A 93 -14.45 13.16 12.77
C MET A 93 -15.97 13.29 12.81
N ALA A 94 -16.47 14.47 12.43
CA ALA A 94 -17.88 14.67 12.24
C ALA A 94 -18.33 13.67 11.14
N GLU A 95 -19.36 12.89 11.41
CA GLU A 95 -20.01 12.12 10.38
C GLU A 95 -20.49 13.11 9.31
N VAL A 96 -20.01 12.92 8.10
CA VAL A 96 -20.46 13.69 6.94
C VAL A 96 -21.57 12.89 6.31
N ASP A 97 -22.80 13.17 6.73
CA ASP A 97 -23.99 12.60 6.08
C ASP A 97 -24.31 13.40 4.81
N ASP A 98 -23.63 13.08 3.74
CA ASP A 98 -23.88 13.63 2.40
C ASP A 98 -24.41 12.56 1.44
N GLY A 99 -24.87 11.42 1.98
CA GLY A 99 -25.38 10.30 1.20
C GLY A 99 -24.28 9.53 0.45
N LEU A 100 -22.98 9.81 0.72
CA LEU A 100 -21.91 9.06 0.09
C LEU A 100 -21.94 7.62 0.56
N GLN A 101 -22.27 6.71 -0.36
CA GLN A 101 -22.09 5.30 -0.14
C GLN A 101 -20.60 4.98 -0.06
N GLU A 102 -20.25 3.97 0.73
CA GLU A 102 -18.87 3.49 0.85
C GLU A 102 -18.27 3.18 -0.53
N LEU A 103 -17.21 3.89 -0.88
CA LEU A 103 -16.46 3.69 -2.12
C LEU A 103 -15.21 2.86 -1.87
N ARG A 104 -15.02 1.83 -2.66
CA ARG A 104 -13.91 0.89 -2.61
C ARG A 104 -13.05 1.02 -3.87
N LEU A 105 -11.83 1.49 -3.70
CA LEU A 105 -10.90 1.70 -4.78
C LEU A 105 -9.71 0.74 -4.67
N LYS A 106 -9.25 0.26 -5.81
CA LYS A 106 -8.04 -0.58 -5.89
C LYS A 106 -7.10 0.00 -6.93
N PHE A 107 -5.86 0.22 -6.53
CA PHE A 107 -4.77 0.71 -7.38
C PHE A 107 -3.76 -0.39 -7.56
N THR A 108 -3.37 -0.68 -8.80
CA THR A 108 -2.57 -1.86 -9.13
C THR A 108 -1.55 -1.59 -10.23
N GLY A 109 -0.40 -2.24 -10.12
CA GLY A 109 0.69 -2.08 -11.08
C GLY A 109 1.98 -2.75 -10.61
N SER A 110 3.11 -2.16 -10.99
CA SER A 110 4.44 -2.63 -10.61
C SER A 110 5.12 -1.67 -9.62
N GLY A 111 6.00 -2.21 -8.81
CA GLY A 111 6.87 -1.43 -7.94
C GLY A 111 7.65 -0.38 -8.73
N GLY A 112 7.59 0.87 -8.30
CA GLY A 112 8.20 2.03 -8.97
C GLY A 112 7.25 2.87 -9.82
N GLN A 113 6.02 2.41 -10.12
CA GLN A 113 5.00 3.18 -10.85
C GLN A 113 4.21 4.17 -9.98
N GLY A 114 4.52 4.29 -8.69
CA GLY A 114 3.86 5.22 -7.78
C GLY A 114 2.44 4.81 -7.34
N ILE A 115 2.10 3.53 -7.46
CA ILE A 115 0.78 2.97 -7.11
C ILE A 115 0.41 3.25 -5.65
N LEU A 116 1.33 2.98 -4.72
CA LEU A 116 1.10 3.21 -3.30
C LEU A 116 0.95 4.69 -2.98
N SER A 117 1.75 5.55 -3.62
CA SER A 117 1.67 7.00 -3.47
C SER A 117 0.34 7.56 -3.99
N LEU A 118 -0.18 7.01 -5.10
CA LEU A 118 -1.50 7.36 -5.62
C LEU A 118 -2.60 7.07 -4.60
N GLY A 119 -2.58 5.87 -4.01
CA GLY A 119 -3.54 5.49 -2.98
C GLY A 119 -3.44 6.35 -1.71
N ILE A 120 -2.22 6.67 -1.25
CA ILE A 120 -2.01 7.59 -0.12
C ILE A 120 -2.59 8.97 -0.44
N CYS A 121 -2.36 9.50 -1.64
CA CYS A 121 -2.86 10.80 -2.05
C CYS A 121 -4.40 10.85 -2.02
N VAL A 122 -5.08 9.81 -2.52
CA VAL A 122 -6.55 9.71 -2.48
C VAL A 122 -7.06 9.58 -1.04
N ALA A 123 -6.41 8.78 -0.21
CA ALA A 123 -6.79 8.64 1.20
C ALA A 123 -6.60 9.96 1.97
N GLU A 124 -5.52 10.68 1.72
CA GLU A 124 -5.27 11.99 2.33
C GLU A 124 -6.29 13.04 1.89
N ALA A 125 -6.68 13.04 0.60
CA ALA A 125 -7.74 13.92 0.12
C ALA A 125 -9.08 13.63 0.82
N ALA A 126 -9.43 12.35 1.03
CA ALA A 126 -10.62 11.96 1.79
C ALA A 126 -10.54 12.44 3.25
N ARG A 127 -9.36 12.36 3.88
CA ARG A 127 -9.14 12.88 5.23
C ARG A 127 -9.30 14.40 5.30
N LEU A 128 -8.84 15.15 4.29
CA LEU A 128 -9.04 16.59 4.21
C LEU A 128 -10.54 16.96 4.17
N GLU A 129 -11.37 16.11 3.56
CA GLU A 129 -12.82 16.25 3.53
C GLU A 129 -13.53 15.66 4.78
N LYS A 130 -12.76 15.31 5.81
CA LYS A 130 -13.25 14.73 7.07
C LYS A 130 -14.01 13.40 6.88
N ARG A 131 -13.67 12.63 5.85
CA ARG A 131 -14.25 11.33 5.61
C ARG A 131 -13.45 10.24 6.31
N PHE A 132 -14.12 9.17 6.70
CA PHE A 132 -13.45 7.95 7.11
C PHE A 132 -12.73 7.36 5.90
N THR A 133 -11.47 7.00 6.08
CA THR A 133 -10.68 6.41 5.01
C THR A 133 -9.71 5.38 5.54
N THR A 134 -9.46 4.35 4.76
CA THR A 134 -8.40 3.38 5.01
C THR A 134 -7.51 3.28 3.79
N TRP A 135 -6.23 3.06 4.01
CA TRP A 135 -5.25 2.73 2.99
C TRP A 135 -4.55 1.43 3.38
N PHE A 136 -4.67 0.41 2.54
CA PHE A 136 -4.14 -0.92 2.79
C PHE A 136 -3.24 -1.37 1.63
N PRO A 137 -1.91 -1.32 1.79
CA PRO A 137 -0.97 -1.72 0.76
C PRO A 137 -0.81 -3.23 0.70
N THR A 138 -0.59 -3.75 -0.51
CA THR A 138 -0.22 -5.13 -0.77
C THR A 138 0.93 -5.13 -1.77
N TYR A 139 2.08 -5.59 -1.35
CA TYR A 139 3.27 -5.70 -2.19
C TYR A 139 4.06 -6.94 -1.84
N GLY A 140 4.75 -7.48 -2.84
CA GLY A 140 5.69 -8.58 -2.64
C GLY A 140 6.99 -8.12 -1.97
N PRO A 141 7.88 -9.05 -1.62
CA PRO A 141 9.20 -8.72 -1.08
C PRO A 141 10.09 -7.97 -2.07
N GLU A 142 9.76 -8.00 -3.36
CA GLU A 142 10.48 -7.27 -4.40
C GLU A 142 10.13 -5.77 -4.35
N GLN A 143 11.09 -4.94 -3.98
CA GLN A 143 10.90 -3.49 -3.91
C GLN A 143 10.76 -2.81 -5.28
N ARG A 144 11.22 -3.45 -6.35
CA ARG A 144 11.13 -2.95 -7.74
C ARG A 144 10.79 -4.07 -8.70
N GLY A 145 9.88 -3.79 -9.63
CA GLY A 145 9.45 -4.73 -10.66
C GLY A 145 8.46 -5.80 -10.21
N GLY A 146 8.29 -6.02 -8.89
CA GLY A 146 7.25 -6.90 -8.35
C GLY A 146 5.86 -6.27 -8.41
N SER A 147 4.83 -7.08 -8.18
CA SER A 147 3.46 -6.60 -8.14
C SER A 147 3.26 -5.66 -6.94
N ALA A 148 2.65 -4.51 -7.18
CA ALA A 148 2.28 -3.56 -6.16
C ALA A 148 0.79 -3.24 -6.29
N ALA A 149 0.07 -3.28 -5.20
CA ALA A 149 -1.32 -2.87 -5.14
C ALA A 149 -1.61 -2.13 -3.82
N CYS A 150 -2.62 -1.30 -3.81
CA CYS A 150 -3.22 -0.85 -2.57
C CYS A 150 -4.73 -0.71 -2.72
N SER A 151 -5.40 -0.89 -1.61
CA SER A 151 -6.84 -0.67 -1.46
C SER A 151 -7.06 0.63 -0.70
N VAL A 152 -8.03 1.41 -1.14
CA VAL A 152 -8.50 2.60 -0.42
C VAL A 152 -10.02 2.46 -0.28
N VAL A 153 -10.50 2.62 0.94
CA VAL A 153 -11.94 2.71 1.21
C VAL A 153 -12.23 4.11 1.69
N ILE A 154 -13.27 4.74 1.16
CA ILE A 154 -13.75 6.07 1.54
C ILE A 154 -15.20 5.94 1.97
N SER A 155 -15.56 6.48 3.12
CA SER A 155 -16.91 6.36 3.69
C SER A 155 -17.29 7.59 4.51
N GLY A 156 -18.59 7.87 4.59
CA GLY A 156 -19.15 8.81 5.58
C GLY A 156 -19.22 8.22 7.00
N HIS A 157 -19.03 6.92 7.16
CA HIS A 157 -19.14 6.19 8.42
C HIS A 157 -17.89 5.36 8.72
N PRO A 158 -17.70 4.89 9.97
CA PRO A 158 -16.57 4.02 10.34
C PRO A 158 -16.46 2.78 9.44
N ILE A 159 -15.24 2.48 8.99
CA ILE A 159 -14.95 1.40 8.04
C ILE A 159 -14.60 0.13 8.78
N GLY A 160 -15.39 -0.94 8.56
CA GLY A 160 -15.19 -2.23 9.22
C GLY A 160 -14.04 -3.07 8.65
N SER A 161 -13.62 -2.85 7.40
CA SER A 161 -12.52 -3.59 6.77
C SER A 161 -11.81 -2.76 5.70
N PRO A 162 -10.46 -2.70 5.74
CA PRO A 162 -9.66 -2.02 4.72
C PRO A 162 -9.48 -2.85 3.44
N SER A 163 -9.89 -4.13 3.44
CA SER A 163 -9.74 -5.02 2.29
C SER A 163 -10.77 -4.69 1.21
N VAL A 164 -10.32 -4.69 -0.04
CA VAL A 164 -11.17 -4.46 -1.20
C VAL A 164 -11.07 -5.66 -2.15
N ASP A 165 -12.10 -6.50 -2.12
CA ASP A 165 -12.21 -7.65 -3.01
C ASP A 165 -12.96 -7.27 -4.29
N GLN A 166 -14.03 -6.49 -4.16
CA GLN A 166 -14.83 -5.99 -5.28
C GLN A 166 -14.78 -4.45 -5.33
N PRO A 167 -13.86 -3.86 -6.11
CA PRO A 167 -13.72 -2.42 -6.19
C PRO A 167 -14.85 -1.76 -7.02
N ASN A 168 -15.25 -0.55 -6.61
CA ASN A 168 -16.02 0.36 -7.45
C ASN A 168 -15.14 1.01 -8.53
N VAL A 169 -13.86 1.26 -8.17
CA VAL A 169 -12.87 1.85 -9.06
C VAL A 169 -11.60 1.03 -9.03
N LEU A 170 -11.14 0.62 -10.21
CA LEU A 170 -9.88 -0.10 -10.39
C LEU A 170 -8.94 0.74 -11.27
N VAL A 171 -7.74 0.99 -10.80
CA VAL A 171 -6.66 1.59 -11.60
C VAL A 171 -5.60 0.55 -11.88
N CYS A 172 -5.29 0.33 -13.17
CA CYS A 172 -4.29 -0.65 -13.60
C CYS A 172 -3.20 0.02 -14.43
N MET A 173 -1.95 -0.14 -14.01
CA MET A 173 -0.80 0.40 -14.73
C MET A 173 0.09 -0.68 -15.38
N ASN A 174 -0.34 -1.95 -15.37
CA ASN A 174 0.28 -3.03 -16.11
C ASN A 174 -0.71 -4.15 -16.44
N GLN A 175 -0.37 -4.96 -17.42
CA GLN A 175 -1.21 -6.06 -17.91
C GLN A 175 -1.49 -7.15 -16.85
N PRO A 176 -0.51 -7.67 -16.09
CA PRO A 176 -0.79 -8.70 -15.09
C PRO A 176 -1.81 -8.26 -14.03
N SER A 177 -1.78 -6.98 -13.64
CA SER A 177 -2.75 -6.43 -12.71
C SER A 177 -4.14 -6.30 -13.33
N TYR A 178 -4.22 -5.87 -14.58
CA TYR A 178 -5.49 -5.80 -15.31
C TYR A 178 -6.15 -7.18 -15.40
N GLU A 179 -5.43 -8.18 -15.88
CA GLU A 179 -5.93 -9.55 -16.04
C GLU A 179 -6.40 -10.17 -14.72
N ARG A 180 -5.68 -9.85 -13.64
CA ARG A 180 -5.99 -10.38 -12.30
C ARG A 180 -7.26 -9.76 -11.71
N PHE A 181 -7.46 -8.45 -11.83
CA PHE A 181 -8.45 -7.73 -11.02
C PHE A 181 -9.65 -7.21 -11.78
N VAL A 182 -9.63 -7.16 -13.11
CA VAL A 182 -10.71 -6.58 -13.90
C VAL A 182 -12.06 -7.27 -13.68
N LYS A 183 -12.04 -8.60 -13.48
CA LYS A 183 -13.26 -9.40 -13.25
C LYS A 183 -13.93 -9.16 -11.90
N ASP A 184 -13.16 -8.61 -10.95
CA ASP A 184 -13.63 -8.36 -9.59
C ASP A 184 -14.31 -6.99 -9.45
N VAL A 185 -14.31 -6.17 -10.50
CA VAL A 185 -14.93 -4.84 -10.48
C VAL A 185 -16.44 -4.97 -10.40
N LYS A 186 -17.05 -4.22 -9.48
CA LYS A 186 -18.52 -4.22 -9.31
C LYS A 186 -19.24 -3.77 -10.57
N PRO A 187 -20.42 -4.30 -10.87
CA PRO A 187 -21.31 -3.75 -11.91
C PRO A 187 -21.52 -2.24 -11.71
N GLY A 188 -21.46 -1.47 -12.80
CA GLY A 188 -21.49 -0.01 -12.75
C GLY A 188 -20.17 0.66 -12.31
N GLY A 189 -19.15 -0.13 -12.01
CA GLY A 189 -17.84 0.38 -11.64
C GLY A 189 -17.04 0.94 -12.81
N THR A 190 -15.86 1.49 -12.50
CA THR A 190 -14.97 2.11 -13.49
C THR A 190 -13.58 1.50 -13.39
N VAL A 191 -13.00 1.16 -14.55
CA VAL A 191 -11.60 0.77 -14.70
C VAL A 191 -10.87 1.89 -15.42
N ILE A 192 -9.78 2.38 -14.84
CA ILE A 192 -8.85 3.29 -15.50
C ILE A 192 -7.57 2.52 -15.73
N VAL A 193 -7.18 2.38 -16.99
CA VAL A 193 -6.02 1.56 -17.38
C VAL A 193 -5.05 2.40 -18.19
N ASP A 194 -3.75 2.16 -18.01
CA ASP A 194 -2.75 2.79 -18.87
C ASP A 194 -2.88 2.27 -20.31
N ALA A 195 -2.79 3.15 -21.31
CA ALA A 195 -2.98 2.80 -22.72
C ALA A 195 -1.95 1.79 -23.25
N THR A 196 -0.83 1.60 -22.55
CA THR A 196 0.16 0.57 -22.90
C THR A 196 -0.28 -0.85 -22.49
N VAL A 197 -1.37 -0.97 -21.73
CA VAL A 197 -1.89 -2.26 -21.24
C VAL A 197 -2.86 -2.85 -22.25
N PRO A 198 -2.58 -4.02 -22.82
CA PRO A 198 -3.52 -4.74 -23.67
C PRO A 198 -4.77 -5.18 -22.89
N LEU A 199 -5.95 -4.92 -23.43
CA LEU A 199 -7.21 -5.34 -22.83
C LEU A 199 -7.55 -6.79 -23.23
N THR A 200 -6.75 -7.73 -22.72
CA THR A 200 -6.84 -9.17 -23.06
C THR A 200 -8.02 -9.87 -22.41
N VAL A 201 -8.60 -9.28 -21.37
CA VAL A 201 -9.74 -9.82 -20.61
C VAL A 201 -10.86 -8.81 -20.68
N ALA A 202 -12.08 -9.26 -21.00
CA ALA A 202 -13.25 -8.41 -20.99
C ALA A 202 -13.62 -8.01 -19.55
N ALA A 203 -13.94 -6.73 -19.35
CA ALA A 203 -14.53 -6.25 -18.11
C ALA A 203 -15.95 -6.80 -17.95
N PRO A 204 -16.48 -6.92 -16.71
CA PRO A 204 -17.87 -7.30 -16.48
C PRO A 204 -18.85 -6.34 -17.16
N GLU A 205 -20.04 -6.84 -17.45
CA GLU A 205 -21.12 -6.03 -18.04
C GLU A 205 -21.44 -4.79 -17.18
N GLY A 206 -21.64 -3.65 -17.83
CA GLY A 206 -21.89 -2.37 -17.16
C GLY A 206 -20.66 -1.69 -16.53
N VAL A 207 -19.48 -2.29 -16.61
CA VAL A 207 -18.22 -1.66 -16.15
C VAL A 207 -17.65 -0.76 -17.25
N ARG A 208 -17.41 0.50 -16.90
CA ARG A 208 -16.80 1.47 -17.81
C ARG A 208 -15.27 1.32 -17.79
N VAL A 209 -14.65 1.11 -18.96
CA VAL A 209 -13.19 1.02 -19.10
C VAL A 209 -12.68 2.27 -19.81
N ILE A 210 -11.78 3.00 -19.16
CA ILE A 210 -11.13 4.20 -19.66
C ILE A 210 -9.64 3.91 -19.87
N SER A 211 -9.18 4.01 -21.10
CA SER A 211 -7.77 3.88 -21.42
C SER A 211 -7.13 5.27 -21.47
N MET A 212 -6.09 5.49 -20.68
CA MET A 212 -5.38 6.77 -20.58
C MET A 212 -3.87 6.57 -20.83
N PRO A 213 -3.23 7.33 -21.71
CA PRO A 213 -1.80 7.19 -22.00
C PRO A 213 -0.94 7.90 -20.95
N ALA A 214 -1.11 7.53 -19.68
CA ALA A 214 -0.47 8.20 -18.55
C ALA A 214 1.06 8.08 -18.58
N ILE A 215 1.57 6.91 -18.96
CA ILE A 215 3.02 6.67 -19.10
C ILE A 215 3.57 7.51 -20.24
N ASP A 216 2.95 7.47 -21.41
CA ASP A 216 3.44 8.22 -22.59
C ASP A 216 3.40 9.72 -22.38
N LEU A 217 2.33 10.25 -21.80
CA LEU A 217 2.21 11.69 -21.49
C LEU A 217 3.28 12.10 -20.47
N SER A 218 3.50 11.32 -19.42
CA SER A 218 4.51 11.63 -18.41
C SER A 218 5.93 11.62 -19.00
N ILE A 219 6.22 10.73 -19.96
CA ILE A 219 7.49 10.69 -20.69
C ILE A 219 7.65 11.93 -21.57
N LYS A 220 6.62 12.29 -22.35
CA LYS A 220 6.62 13.50 -23.20
C LYS A 220 6.88 14.78 -22.41
N MET A 221 6.36 14.86 -21.19
CA MET A 221 6.59 16.00 -20.30
C MET A 221 7.91 15.94 -19.53
N GLY A 222 8.77 14.96 -19.80
CA GLY A 222 10.08 14.81 -19.15
C GLY A 222 10.01 14.37 -17.68
N VAL A 223 8.91 13.74 -17.25
CA VAL A 223 8.71 13.28 -15.88
C VAL A 223 8.22 11.83 -15.87
N PRO A 224 8.99 10.85 -16.39
CA PRO A 224 8.52 9.47 -16.62
C PRO A 224 8.07 8.73 -15.38
N LYS A 225 8.42 9.22 -14.17
CA LYS A 225 8.00 8.62 -12.90
C LYS A 225 6.68 9.17 -12.35
N ALA A 226 6.03 10.09 -13.08
CA ALA A 226 4.82 10.77 -12.61
C ALA A 226 3.54 10.31 -13.33
N ALA A 227 3.54 9.13 -13.93
CA ALA A 227 2.36 8.54 -14.55
C ALA A 227 1.20 8.36 -13.55
N ASN A 228 1.51 8.12 -12.28
CA ASN A 228 0.53 8.09 -11.20
C ASN A 228 -0.20 9.44 -10.99
N THR A 229 0.47 10.57 -11.23
CA THR A 229 -0.16 11.91 -11.20
C THR A 229 -1.17 12.07 -12.35
N MET A 230 -0.86 11.54 -13.54
CA MET A 230 -1.80 11.51 -14.66
C MET A 230 -3.05 10.66 -14.33
N MET A 231 -2.86 9.52 -13.65
CA MET A 231 -3.97 8.69 -13.18
C MET A 231 -4.81 9.39 -12.09
N LEU A 232 -4.17 10.20 -11.23
CA LEU A 232 -4.88 11.03 -10.26
C LEU A 232 -5.79 12.05 -10.96
N ALA A 233 -5.31 12.70 -12.02
CA ALA A 233 -6.10 13.62 -12.83
C ALA A 233 -7.32 12.90 -13.46
N ALA A 234 -7.13 11.68 -13.95
CA ALA A 234 -8.23 10.89 -14.49
C ALA A 234 -9.29 10.57 -13.42
N LEU A 235 -8.87 10.18 -12.23
CA LEU A 235 -9.78 9.96 -11.11
C LEU A 235 -10.58 11.23 -10.76
N ALA A 236 -9.90 12.38 -10.70
CA ALA A 236 -10.49 13.68 -10.40
C ALA A 236 -11.49 14.09 -11.49
N LYS A 237 -11.09 14.06 -12.76
CA LYS A 237 -11.91 14.46 -13.91
C LYS A 237 -13.16 13.59 -14.07
N LEU A 238 -13.06 12.31 -13.81
CA LEU A 238 -14.19 11.36 -13.87
C LEU A 238 -15.10 11.43 -12.64
N GLY A 239 -14.69 12.12 -11.57
CA GLY A 239 -15.46 12.25 -10.34
C GLY A 239 -15.69 10.92 -9.60
N VAL A 240 -14.95 9.87 -9.94
CA VAL A 240 -15.19 8.50 -9.46
C VAL A 240 -14.75 8.25 -8.02
N THR A 241 -14.07 9.19 -7.41
CA THR A 241 -13.68 9.12 -5.99
C THR A 241 -14.71 9.75 -5.05
N GLY A 242 -15.67 10.51 -5.59
CA GLY A 242 -16.59 11.30 -4.80
C GLY A 242 -15.94 12.42 -3.99
N LEU A 243 -14.67 12.76 -4.28
CA LEU A 243 -13.89 13.80 -3.62
C LEU A 243 -13.78 15.04 -4.51
N ASN A 244 -13.59 16.21 -3.90
CA ASN A 244 -13.33 17.45 -4.59
C ASN A 244 -11.94 17.47 -5.25
N ASN A 245 -11.84 18.04 -6.42
CA ASN A 245 -10.57 18.19 -7.15
C ASN A 245 -9.55 19.02 -6.36
N GLU A 246 -10.01 20.01 -5.58
CA GLU A 246 -9.17 20.82 -4.71
C GLU A 246 -8.51 19.97 -3.62
N SER A 247 -9.27 19.06 -2.98
CA SER A 247 -8.75 18.15 -1.96
C SER A 247 -7.70 17.20 -2.54
N LEU A 248 -7.94 16.64 -3.72
CA LEU A 248 -6.98 15.78 -4.43
C LEU A 248 -5.70 16.53 -4.80
N THR A 249 -5.82 17.77 -5.29
CA THR A 249 -4.66 18.62 -5.62
C THR A 249 -3.88 19.01 -4.37
N THR A 250 -4.57 19.37 -3.30
CA THR A 250 -3.94 19.72 -2.01
C THR A 250 -3.17 18.54 -1.41
N ALA A 251 -3.74 17.35 -1.47
CA ALA A 251 -3.08 16.12 -1.01
C ALA A 251 -1.84 15.80 -1.85
N LEU A 252 -1.92 16.00 -3.18
CA LEU A 252 -0.78 15.83 -4.08
C LEU A 252 0.34 16.82 -3.74
N ASP A 253 0.03 18.09 -3.58
CA ASP A 253 1.00 19.14 -3.24
C ASP A 253 1.68 18.86 -1.89
N ALA A 254 0.92 18.40 -0.89
CA ALA A 254 1.43 18.03 0.41
C ALA A 254 2.44 16.89 0.35
N SER A 255 2.29 15.96 -0.59
CA SER A 255 3.23 14.85 -0.83
C SER A 255 4.62 15.34 -1.28
N PHE A 256 4.70 16.56 -1.80
CA PHE A 256 5.95 17.20 -2.26
C PHE A 256 6.35 18.41 -1.40
N LYS A 257 5.88 18.46 -0.14
CA LYS A 257 6.22 19.55 0.80
C LYS A 257 7.74 19.77 0.86
N GLY A 258 8.18 21.03 0.68
CA GLY A 258 9.59 21.39 0.65
C GLY A 258 10.28 21.23 -0.71
N LYS A 259 9.55 20.84 -1.78
CA LYS A 259 10.07 20.68 -3.14
C LYS A 259 9.22 21.46 -4.17
N PRO A 260 9.23 22.79 -4.15
CA PRO A 260 8.31 23.61 -4.95
C PRO A 260 8.38 23.32 -6.47
N ALA A 261 9.57 23.02 -7.00
CA ALA A 261 9.71 22.67 -8.41
C ALA A 261 8.99 21.34 -8.78
N LEU A 262 8.84 20.41 -7.84
CA LEU A 262 8.07 19.19 -8.07
C LEU A 262 6.57 19.46 -7.98
N VAL A 263 6.13 20.32 -7.07
CA VAL A 263 4.74 20.75 -6.97
C VAL A 263 4.28 21.36 -8.29
N GLU A 264 5.05 22.33 -8.82
CA GLU A 264 4.75 22.96 -10.12
C GLU A 264 4.69 21.94 -11.28
N LYS A 265 5.67 21.02 -11.33
CA LYS A 265 5.67 19.97 -12.36
C LYS A 265 4.45 19.07 -12.27
N ASN A 266 4.04 18.65 -11.06
CA ASN A 266 2.86 17.81 -10.89
C ASN A 266 1.57 18.56 -11.25
N ARG A 267 1.46 19.84 -10.95
CA ARG A 267 0.31 20.67 -11.38
C ARG A 267 0.22 20.80 -12.89
N LEU A 268 1.38 20.90 -13.60
CA LEU A 268 1.40 20.89 -15.06
C LEU A 268 0.92 19.53 -15.61
N LEU A 269 1.35 18.44 -14.99
CA LEU A 269 0.91 17.08 -15.36
C LEU A 269 -0.59 16.88 -15.19
N LEU A 270 -1.18 17.39 -14.10
CA LEU A 270 -2.64 17.35 -13.90
C LEU A 270 -3.37 18.05 -15.05
N ARG A 271 -2.95 19.28 -15.40
CA ARG A 271 -3.55 20.06 -16.49
C ARG A 271 -3.41 19.38 -17.85
N GLU A 272 -2.25 18.81 -18.15
CA GLU A 272 -2.03 18.08 -19.41
C GLU A 272 -2.94 16.86 -19.52
N ALA A 273 -3.08 16.11 -18.43
CA ALA A 273 -3.97 14.97 -18.36
C ALA A 273 -5.44 15.37 -18.55
N GLU A 274 -5.89 16.45 -17.92
CA GLU A 274 -7.23 17.00 -18.08
C GLU A 274 -7.49 17.45 -19.54
N THR A 275 -6.54 18.17 -20.14
CA THR A 275 -6.62 18.61 -21.54
C THR A 275 -6.74 17.40 -22.47
N TRP A 276 -5.87 16.41 -22.30
CA TRP A 276 -5.94 15.19 -23.11
C TRP A 276 -7.30 14.49 -22.99
N MET A 277 -7.86 14.42 -21.78
CA MET A 277 -9.17 13.80 -21.54
C MET A 277 -10.29 14.59 -22.20
N ASP A 278 -10.26 15.92 -22.15
CA ASP A 278 -11.27 16.79 -22.81
C ASP A 278 -11.26 16.62 -24.33
N GLU A 279 -10.07 16.41 -24.92
CA GLU A 279 -9.91 16.24 -26.37
C GLU A 279 -10.27 14.82 -26.85
N ASN A 280 -10.03 13.79 -26.05
CA ASN A 280 -10.06 12.40 -26.49
C ASN A 280 -11.21 11.57 -25.88
N LEU A 281 -11.76 11.98 -24.75
CA LEU A 281 -12.86 11.28 -24.10
C LEU A 281 -14.16 12.10 -24.27
N LYS A 282 -15.15 11.50 -24.87
CA LYS A 282 -16.52 12.04 -24.84
C LYS A 282 -17.13 11.72 -23.48
N LEU A 283 -16.86 12.59 -22.50
CA LEU A 283 -17.33 12.46 -21.13
C LEU A 283 -18.75 13.00 -20.97
#